data_a4e5c80e6aa7ac7af50a01d441a89e8a
#
_entry.id   a4e5c80e6aa7ac7af50a01d441a89e8a
#
_cell.length_a   1.000
_cell.length_b   1.000
_cell.length_c   1.000
_cell.angle_alpha   90.00
_cell.angle_beta   90.00
_cell.angle_gamma   90.00
#
_symmetry.space_group_name_H-M   'P 1'
#
loop_
_entity.id
_entity.type
_entity.pdbx_description
1 polymer ?
#
loop_
_entity_poly.entity_id
_entity_poly.type
_entity_poly.pdbx_seq_one_letter_code
_entity_poly.pdbx_strand_id
1 'polypeptide(L)'
;MISWIFNNRRGAAPVAFSGYMARGLALFFMVLFIYQLWIFLHICWWIKFNPSSSAFMEDRLDIIQEKIPDAELKHRWVDYTKISNNLKRAVIASEDAKFLDHEGFDWEGIQKAYEKNLKKGKIVAGGSTISQQLAKNLFLSTKRTPWRKGEEAVITVMLENMLTKRRILEIYLNIIEWGNGVFGAEAAARHYYKTSAANLSSGQAAKLAAMIPNPRFYDKHSATRYLNRRIGTIQARMQMAEVPK
;
A
#
# COMPACT_ATOMS: atom_id res chain seq x y z
N MET A 1 -52.08 25.22 -61.25
CA MET A 1 -52.15 25.88 -59.95
C MET A 1 -51.74 24.84 -58.91
N ILE A 2 -50.46 24.75 -58.63
CA ILE A 2 -49.87 23.68 -57.83
C ILE A 2 -49.37 24.31 -56.51
N SER A 3 -50.04 24.00 -55.40
CA SER A 3 -49.70 24.42 -54.07
C SER A 3 -48.60 23.50 -53.49
N TRP A 4 -47.47 24.07 -53.21
CA TRP A 4 -46.36 23.39 -52.52
C TRP A 4 -46.68 23.24 -51.03
N ILE A 5 -46.83 22.00 -50.56
CA ILE A 5 -46.91 21.66 -49.14
C ILE A 5 -45.49 21.51 -48.65
N PHE A 6 -44.96 22.52 -47.97
CA PHE A 6 -43.70 22.39 -47.17
C PHE A 6 -44.01 21.56 -45.93
N ASN A 7 -43.60 20.31 -46.00
CA ASN A 7 -43.61 19.41 -44.84
C ASN A 7 -42.48 19.79 -43.94
N ASN A 8 -42.78 20.56 -42.93
CA ASN A 8 -41.82 20.97 -41.89
C ASN A 8 -41.56 19.77 -40.93
N ARG A 9 -40.68 18.85 -41.32
CA ARG A 9 -40.14 17.85 -40.39
C ARG A 9 -39.24 18.57 -39.42
N ARG A 10 -39.79 19.06 -38.31
CA ARG A 10 -39.02 19.41 -37.13
C ARG A 10 -38.35 18.13 -36.66
N GLY A 11 -37.06 18.01 -36.91
CA GLY A 11 -36.25 16.93 -36.42
C GLY A 11 -36.38 16.86 -34.89
N ALA A 12 -36.94 15.77 -34.40
CA ALA A 12 -36.91 15.47 -32.99
C ALA A 12 -35.44 15.33 -32.59
N ALA A 13 -34.96 16.34 -31.94
CA ALA A 13 -33.56 16.59 -31.68
C ALA A 13 -33.00 15.73 -30.53
N PRO A 14 -31.70 15.74 -30.33
CA PRO A 14 -30.86 14.88 -29.52
C PRO A 14 -31.05 14.99 -28.00
N VAL A 15 -32.13 15.57 -27.52
CA VAL A 15 -32.40 15.85 -26.09
C VAL A 15 -32.49 14.56 -25.25
N ALA A 16 -33.03 13.48 -25.82
CA ALA A 16 -33.12 12.22 -25.09
C ALA A 16 -31.75 11.59 -24.82
N PHE A 17 -30.82 11.60 -25.77
CA PHE A 17 -29.49 11.01 -25.64
C PHE A 17 -28.63 11.79 -24.64
N SER A 18 -28.66 13.11 -24.62
CA SER A 18 -27.93 13.94 -23.65
C SER A 18 -28.44 13.72 -22.22
N GLY A 19 -29.76 13.53 -22.05
CA GLY A 19 -30.35 13.23 -20.73
C GLY A 19 -29.93 11.88 -20.17
N TYR A 20 -29.86 10.85 -21.01
CA TYR A 20 -29.34 9.53 -20.54
C TYR A 20 -27.86 9.56 -20.23
N MET A 21 -27.05 10.25 -21.02
CA MET A 21 -25.61 10.45 -20.71
C MET A 21 -25.41 11.20 -19.39
N ALA A 22 -26.14 12.29 -19.17
CA ALA A 22 -26.04 13.05 -17.93
C ALA A 22 -26.40 12.18 -16.68
N ARG A 23 -27.47 11.38 -16.80
CA ARG A 23 -27.87 10.44 -15.74
C ARG A 23 -26.80 9.35 -15.53
N GLY A 24 -26.23 8.79 -16.59
CA GLY A 24 -25.14 7.81 -16.51
C GLY A 24 -23.91 8.38 -15.83
N LEU A 25 -23.49 9.60 -16.18
CA LEU A 25 -22.39 10.30 -15.52
C LEU A 25 -22.70 10.59 -14.04
N ALA A 26 -23.89 11.03 -13.72
CA ALA A 26 -24.29 11.29 -12.34
C ALA A 26 -24.27 10.02 -11.50
N LEU A 27 -24.75 8.90 -12.02
CA LEU A 27 -24.68 7.59 -11.37
C LEU A 27 -23.22 7.14 -11.18
N PHE A 28 -22.39 7.31 -12.19
CA PHE A 28 -20.95 6.98 -12.09
C PHE A 28 -20.26 7.77 -10.97
N PHE A 29 -20.45 9.08 -10.93
CA PHE A 29 -19.86 9.92 -9.88
C PHE A 29 -20.45 9.62 -8.50
N MET A 30 -21.74 9.27 -8.43
CA MET A 30 -22.35 8.85 -7.17
C MET A 30 -21.74 7.55 -6.64
N VAL A 31 -21.55 6.55 -7.49
CA VAL A 31 -20.89 5.28 -7.10
C VAL A 31 -19.46 5.54 -6.66
N LEU A 32 -18.71 6.36 -7.41
CA LEU A 32 -17.35 6.75 -7.04
C LEU A 32 -17.31 7.47 -5.69
N PHE A 33 -18.24 8.39 -5.46
CA PHE A 33 -18.36 9.11 -4.18
C PHE A 33 -18.66 8.16 -3.01
N ILE A 34 -19.62 7.24 -3.19
CA ILE A 34 -19.96 6.24 -2.15
C ILE A 34 -18.74 5.36 -1.84
N TYR A 35 -18.00 4.94 -2.85
CA TYR A 35 -16.80 4.16 -2.69
C TYR A 35 -15.70 4.93 -1.92
N GLN A 36 -15.46 6.19 -2.29
CA GLN A 36 -14.49 7.03 -1.57
C GLN A 36 -14.94 7.34 -0.13
N LEU A 37 -16.24 7.53 0.09
CA LEU A 37 -16.82 7.71 1.42
C LEU A 37 -16.64 6.44 2.27
N TRP A 38 -16.82 5.26 1.69
CA TRP A 38 -16.58 3.99 2.36
C TRP A 38 -15.12 3.87 2.84
N ILE A 39 -14.15 4.19 1.96
CA ILE A 39 -12.72 4.22 2.32
C ILE A 39 -12.47 5.21 3.46
N PHE A 40 -12.99 6.43 3.33
CA PHE A 40 -12.84 7.48 4.33
C PHE A 40 -13.36 7.05 5.69
N LEU A 41 -14.54 6.44 5.75
CA LEU A 41 -15.13 5.95 7.01
C LEU A 41 -14.29 4.83 7.65
N HIS A 42 -13.68 3.94 6.86
CA HIS A 42 -12.75 2.94 7.36
C HIS A 42 -11.50 3.57 7.96
N ILE A 43 -10.92 4.58 7.30
CA ILE A 43 -9.76 5.31 7.83
C ILE A 43 -10.12 6.02 9.13
N CYS A 44 -11.29 6.68 9.21
CA CYS A 44 -11.80 7.27 10.46
C CYS A 44 -11.93 6.23 11.58
N TRP A 45 -12.46 5.05 11.26
CA TRP A 45 -12.57 3.94 12.21
C TRP A 45 -11.19 3.50 12.70
N TRP A 46 -10.21 3.42 11.81
CA TRP A 46 -8.85 3.00 12.14
C TRP A 46 -8.01 4.05 12.88
N ILE A 47 -8.53 5.24 13.15
CA ILE A 47 -7.90 6.16 14.11
C ILE A 47 -7.81 5.48 15.50
N LYS A 48 -8.85 4.74 15.90
CA LYS A 48 -8.96 4.10 17.23
C LYS A 48 -8.93 2.58 17.19
N PHE A 49 -9.45 1.97 16.14
CA PHE A 49 -9.57 0.52 16.02
C PHE A 49 -8.54 -0.04 15.04
N ASN A 50 -8.20 -1.30 15.20
CA ASN A 50 -7.22 -1.95 14.34
C ASN A 50 -7.90 -2.61 13.14
N PRO A 51 -7.31 -2.54 11.92
CA PRO A 51 -7.75 -3.37 10.81
C PRO A 51 -7.64 -4.86 11.18
N SER A 52 -8.69 -5.62 10.95
CA SER A 52 -8.68 -7.09 11.13
C SER A 52 -8.06 -7.80 9.93
N SER A 53 -8.21 -7.21 8.74
CA SER A 53 -7.68 -7.70 7.47
C SER A 53 -7.32 -6.53 6.56
N SER A 54 -6.74 -6.82 5.41
CA SER A 54 -6.48 -5.88 4.32
C SER A 54 -6.78 -6.54 2.98
N ALA A 55 -7.10 -5.75 1.96
CA ALA A 55 -7.36 -6.27 0.62
C ALA A 55 -6.22 -7.17 0.11
N PHE A 56 -4.97 -6.82 0.46
CA PHE A 56 -3.82 -7.63 0.09
C PHE A 56 -3.77 -8.97 0.85
N MET A 57 -4.17 -9.00 2.12
CA MET A 57 -4.26 -10.24 2.91
C MET A 57 -5.33 -11.16 2.32
N GLU A 58 -6.49 -10.63 1.97
CA GLU A 58 -7.60 -11.38 1.37
C GLU A 58 -7.21 -11.97 0.01
N ASP A 59 -6.69 -11.16 -0.92
CA ASP A 59 -6.16 -11.63 -2.21
C ASP A 59 -5.11 -12.75 -2.02
N ARG A 60 -4.29 -12.66 -0.97
CA ARG A 60 -3.26 -13.67 -0.69
C ARG A 60 -3.84 -14.96 -0.12
N LEU A 61 -4.82 -14.83 0.76
CA LEU A 61 -5.51 -15.99 1.33
C LEU A 61 -6.19 -16.78 0.22
N ASP A 62 -6.92 -16.12 -0.68
CA ASP A 62 -7.59 -16.75 -1.81
C ASP A 62 -6.60 -17.54 -2.68
N ILE A 63 -5.47 -16.91 -3.07
CA ILE A 63 -4.42 -17.58 -3.87
C ILE A 63 -3.82 -18.79 -3.14
N ILE A 64 -3.72 -18.76 -1.82
CA ILE A 64 -3.17 -19.89 -1.05
C ILE A 64 -4.23 -20.99 -0.94
N GLN A 65 -5.49 -20.62 -0.72
CA GLN A 65 -6.61 -21.57 -0.58
C GLN A 65 -6.98 -22.28 -1.89
N GLU A 66 -6.69 -21.68 -3.06
CA GLU A 66 -6.78 -22.40 -4.35
C GLU A 66 -5.93 -23.68 -4.36
N LYS A 67 -4.86 -23.73 -3.56
CA LYS A 67 -3.94 -24.89 -3.50
C LYS A 67 -4.10 -25.71 -2.23
N ILE A 68 -4.46 -25.07 -1.14
CA ILE A 68 -4.62 -25.63 0.20
C ILE A 68 -5.90 -25.04 0.80
N PRO A 69 -7.07 -25.71 0.61
CA PRO A 69 -8.39 -25.14 0.94
C PRO A 69 -8.54 -24.64 2.38
N ASP A 70 -7.90 -25.30 3.35
CA ASP A 70 -8.00 -24.96 4.79
C ASP A 70 -6.83 -24.08 5.28
N ALA A 71 -6.09 -23.46 4.36
CA ALA A 71 -4.96 -22.63 4.74
C ALA A 71 -5.43 -21.34 5.42
N GLU A 72 -4.69 -20.93 6.46
CA GLU A 72 -4.85 -19.67 7.17
C GLU A 72 -3.60 -18.81 7.05
N LEU A 73 -3.78 -17.48 7.13
CA LEU A 73 -2.67 -16.54 7.21
C LEU A 73 -2.09 -16.53 8.63
N LYS A 74 -0.77 -16.45 8.71
CA LYS A 74 -0.09 -16.18 9.97
C LYS A 74 -0.12 -14.68 10.21
N HIS A 75 -1.06 -14.23 11.03
CA HIS A 75 -1.22 -12.83 11.40
C HIS A 75 -1.46 -12.68 12.89
N ARG A 76 -0.82 -11.70 13.50
CA ARG A 76 -1.06 -11.31 14.88
C ARG A 76 -0.75 -9.84 15.06
N TRP A 77 -1.78 -9.06 15.40
CA TRP A 77 -1.61 -7.65 15.73
C TRP A 77 -0.82 -7.44 17.02
N VAL A 78 0.04 -6.43 17.04
CA VAL A 78 0.70 -5.92 18.23
C VAL A 78 0.73 -4.41 18.24
N ASP A 79 0.54 -3.82 19.42
CA ASP A 79 0.56 -2.37 19.59
C ASP A 79 1.94 -1.80 19.21
N TYR A 80 1.95 -0.55 18.77
CA TYR A 80 3.16 0.15 18.36
C TYR A 80 4.29 0.06 19.39
N THR A 81 3.97 0.19 20.69
CA THR A 81 4.94 0.11 21.80
C THR A 81 5.55 -1.27 21.97
N LYS A 82 4.88 -2.31 21.49
CA LYS A 82 5.34 -3.71 21.51
C LYS A 82 6.10 -4.12 20.25
N ILE A 83 6.43 -3.18 19.37
CA ILE A 83 7.31 -3.39 18.22
C ILE A 83 8.64 -2.75 18.52
N SER A 84 9.75 -3.49 18.35
CA SER A 84 11.09 -2.99 18.65
C SER A 84 11.42 -1.72 17.82
N ASN A 85 12.11 -0.77 18.43
CA ASN A 85 12.60 0.41 17.73
C ASN A 85 13.61 0.03 16.62
N ASN A 86 14.29 -1.09 16.76
CA ASN A 86 15.15 -1.62 15.70
C ASN A 86 14.36 -1.90 14.42
N LEU A 87 13.17 -2.56 14.53
CA LEU A 87 12.36 -2.85 13.36
C LEU A 87 11.78 -1.58 12.74
N LYS A 88 11.24 -0.67 13.54
CA LYS A 88 10.71 0.62 13.07
C LYS A 88 11.77 1.40 12.30
N ARG A 89 12.98 1.56 12.88
CA ARG A 89 14.09 2.26 12.23
C ARG A 89 14.58 1.55 10.96
N ALA A 90 14.67 0.22 10.98
CA ALA A 90 15.09 -0.55 9.82
C ALA A 90 14.11 -0.40 8.65
N VAL A 91 12.80 -0.41 8.93
CA VAL A 91 11.77 -0.25 7.91
C VAL A 91 11.77 1.16 7.35
N ILE A 92 11.83 2.19 8.19
CA ILE A 92 11.94 3.58 7.74
C ILE A 92 13.19 3.77 6.88
N ALA A 93 14.36 3.33 7.34
CA ALA A 93 15.61 3.45 6.60
C ALA A 93 15.62 2.69 5.26
N SER A 94 14.84 1.60 5.16
CA SER A 94 14.75 0.75 3.98
C SER A 94 13.77 1.25 2.94
N GLU A 95 12.58 1.66 3.39
CA GLU A 95 11.44 1.92 2.53
C GLU A 95 11.16 3.41 2.33
N ASP A 96 11.48 4.25 3.34
CA ASP A 96 11.07 5.64 3.34
C ASP A 96 11.91 6.47 4.33
N ALA A 97 13.16 6.74 3.96
CA ALA A 97 14.11 7.41 4.86
C ALA A 97 13.69 8.81 5.31
N LYS A 98 12.76 9.45 4.60
CA LYS A 98 12.20 10.77 4.89
C LYS A 98 10.75 10.70 5.39
N PHE A 99 10.33 9.58 5.97
CA PHE A 99 8.95 9.32 6.37
C PHE A 99 8.31 10.42 7.20
N LEU A 100 9.08 11.10 8.05
CA LEU A 100 8.60 12.21 8.90
C LEU A 100 8.62 13.57 8.20
N ASP A 101 9.29 13.69 7.06
CA ASP A 101 9.56 14.98 6.40
C ASP A 101 8.57 15.30 5.28
N HIS A 102 7.66 14.37 4.94
CA HIS A 102 6.69 14.55 3.85
C HIS A 102 5.28 14.11 4.26
N GLU A 103 4.29 14.60 3.52
CA GLU A 103 2.86 14.29 3.67
C GLU A 103 2.41 13.26 2.63
N GLY A 104 2.95 12.05 2.72
CA GLY A 104 2.59 10.90 1.89
C GLY A 104 3.38 10.74 0.60
N PHE A 105 4.04 11.79 0.08
CA PHE A 105 4.80 11.75 -1.17
C PHE A 105 6.20 12.35 -1.00
N ASP A 106 7.23 11.54 -1.17
CA ASP A 106 8.61 12.02 -1.29
C ASP A 106 8.91 12.40 -2.75
N TRP A 107 8.57 13.63 -3.13
CA TRP A 107 8.75 14.13 -4.50
C TRP A 107 10.21 14.07 -4.97
N GLU A 108 11.15 14.38 -4.07
CA GLU A 108 12.57 14.31 -4.38
C GLU A 108 13.04 12.85 -4.60
N GLY A 109 12.55 11.94 -3.76
CA GLY A 109 12.80 10.50 -3.90
C GLY A 109 12.20 9.93 -5.18
N ILE A 110 10.99 10.36 -5.56
CA ILE A 110 10.33 9.98 -6.83
C ILE A 110 11.16 10.46 -8.01
N GLN A 111 11.60 11.72 -8.02
CA GLN A 111 12.44 12.28 -9.08
C GLN A 111 13.77 11.53 -9.21
N LYS A 112 14.47 11.30 -8.10
CA LYS A 112 15.74 10.54 -8.09
C LYS A 112 15.56 9.11 -8.60
N ALA A 113 14.45 8.44 -8.22
CA ALA A 113 14.15 7.10 -8.70
C ALA A 113 13.89 7.11 -10.21
N TYR A 114 13.14 8.08 -10.72
CA TYR A 114 12.86 8.25 -12.15
C TYR A 114 14.14 8.47 -12.97
N GLU A 115 14.98 9.41 -12.56
CA GLU A 115 16.27 9.68 -13.24
C GLU A 115 17.19 8.45 -13.24
N LYS A 116 17.25 7.71 -12.13
CA LYS A 116 18.05 6.49 -12.04
C LYS A 116 17.52 5.39 -12.96
N ASN A 117 16.22 5.25 -13.07
CA ASN A 117 15.57 4.28 -13.94
C ASN A 117 15.82 4.62 -15.42
N LEU A 118 15.72 5.90 -15.80
CA LEU A 118 16.06 6.38 -17.14
C LEU A 118 17.50 6.07 -17.49
N LYS A 119 18.47 6.41 -16.62
CA LYS A 119 19.90 6.14 -16.84
C LYS A 119 20.21 4.65 -16.99
N LYS A 120 19.40 3.77 -16.38
CA LYS A 120 19.60 2.31 -16.44
C LYS A 120 18.76 1.61 -17.51
N GLY A 121 17.85 2.30 -18.19
CA GLY A 121 16.93 1.73 -19.19
C GLY A 121 15.97 0.68 -18.62
N LYS A 122 15.86 0.56 -17.30
CA LYS A 122 14.99 -0.39 -16.58
C LYS A 122 14.67 0.10 -15.18
N ILE A 123 13.59 -0.42 -14.61
CA ILE A 123 13.17 -0.10 -13.23
C ILE A 123 14.12 -0.77 -12.23
N VAL A 124 14.98 0.03 -11.60
CA VAL A 124 15.95 -0.40 -10.57
C VAL A 124 15.75 0.30 -9.22
N ALA A 125 14.91 1.33 -9.18
CA ALA A 125 14.56 2.07 -7.97
C ALA A 125 13.06 2.35 -7.93
N GLY A 126 12.45 2.19 -6.76
CA GLY A 126 11.08 2.61 -6.47
C GLY A 126 11.10 3.93 -5.71
N GLY A 127 10.06 4.75 -5.90
CA GLY A 127 9.86 6.00 -5.17
C GLY A 127 8.56 5.99 -4.37
N SER A 128 8.06 4.82 -3.97
CA SER A 128 6.84 4.72 -3.16
C SER A 128 7.16 4.82 -1.68
N THR A 129 6.42 5.66 -0.97
CA THR A 129 6.52 5.87 0.49
C THR A 129 5.81 4.77 1.28
N ILE A 130 6.03 4.73 2.60
CA ILE A 130 5.30 3.86 3.52
C ILE A 130 3.79 4.11 3.43
N SER A 131 3.35 5.37 3.35
CA SER A 131 1.93 5.73 3.27
C SER A 131 1.28 5.27 1.97
N GLN A 132 1.98 5.38 0.82
CA GLN A 132 1.52 4.83 -0.45
C GLN A 132 1.45 3.31 -0.44
N GLN A 133 2.44 2.65 0.16
CA GLN A 133 2.41 1.20 0.34
C GLN A 133 1.27 0.76 1.26
N LEU A 134 0.99 1.53 2.33
CA LEU A 134 -0.13 1.29 3.24
C LEU A 134 -1.46 1.39 2.50
N ALA A 135 -1.70 2.49 1.76
CA ALA A 135 -2.89 2.71 0.95
C ALA A 135 -3.16 1.53 0.02
N LYS A 136 -2.13 1.12 -0.72
CA LYS A 136 -2.19 -0.04 -1.61
C LYS A 136 -2.57 -1.33 -0.88
N ASN A 137 -1.90 -1.64 0.23
CA ASN A 137 -2.12 -2.91 0.93
C ASN A 137 -3.49 -2.98 1.62
N LEU A 138 -3.99 -1.85 2.14
CA LEU A 138 -5.28 -1.81 2.84
C LEU A 138 -6.48 -1.99 1.89
N PHE A 139 -6.47 -1.31 0.74
CA PHE A 139 -7.68 -1.12 -0.06
C PHE A 139 -7.59 -1.64 -1.49
N LEU A 140 -6.38 -1.86 -2.03
CA LEU A 140 -6.22 -2.14 -3.44
C LEU A 140 -5.79 -3.57 -3.70
N SER A 141 -6.32 -4.14 -4.79
CA SER A 141 -5.97 -5.49 -5.20
C SER A 141 -4.51 -5.58 -5.67
N THR A 142 -3.98 -6.81 -5.72
CA THR A 142 -2.64 -7.10 -6.22
C THR A 142 -2.48 -6.88 -7.73
N LYS A 143 -3.59 -6.74 -8.49
CA LYS A 143 -3.59 -6.51 -9.94
C LYS A 143 -3.04 -5.11 -10.26
N ARG A 144 -2.12 -5.03 -11.21
CA ARG A 144 -1.50 -3.76 -11.63
C ARG A 144 -2.30 -3.11 -12.75
N THR A 145 -2.94 -1.98 -12.48
CA THR A 145 -3.61 -1.14 -13.47
C THR A 145 -3.15 0.31 -13.32
N PRO A 146 -3.11 1.11 -14.40
CA PRO A 146 -2.76 2.54 -14.29
C PRO A 146 -3.72 3.30 -13.35
N TRP A 147 -5.02 2.98 -13.41
CA TRP A 147 -6.05 3.57 -12.57
C TRP A 147 -5.77 3.38 -11.07
N ARG A 148 -5.31 2.20 -10.69
CA ARG A 148 -4.95 1.87 -9.32
C ARG A 148 -3.91 2.82 -8.71
N LYS A 149 -2.97 3.35 -9.52
CA LYS A 149 -1.97 4.30 -9.00
C LYS A 149 -2.56 5.67 -8.67
N GLY A 150 -3.57 6.11 -9.43
CA GLY A 150 -4.34 7.31 -9.09
C GLY A 150 -5.15 7.12 -7.81
N GLU A 151 -5.79 5.98 -7.66
CA GLU A 151 -6.57 5.63 -6.48
C GLU A 151 -5.68 5.51 -5.23
N GLU A 152 -4.51 4.86 -5.35
CA GLU A 152 -3.48 4.82 -4.30
C GLU A 152 -3.11 6.22 -3.82
N ALA A 153 -2.96 7.19 -4.76
CA ALA A 153 -2.62 8.56 -4.40
C ALA A 153 -3.74 9.25 -3.60
N VAL A 154 -5.00 9.10 -4.00
CA VAL A 154 -6.16 9.65 -3.27
C VAL A 154 -6.23 9.08 -1.85
N ILE A 155 -6.10 7.76 -1.72
CA ILE A 155 -6.13 7.10 -0.41
C ILE A 155 -4.93 7.53 0.46
N THR A 156 -3.75 7.72 -0.14
CA THR A 156 -2.57 8.22 0.58
C THR A 156 -2.82 9.58 1.21
N VAL A 157 -3.44 10.50 0.45
CA VAL A 157 -3.84 11.83 0.98
C VAL A 157 -4.82 11.68 2.14
N MET A 158 -5.81 10.81 2.04
CA MET A 158 -6.74 10.55 3.14
C MET A 158 -6.03 10.01 4.38
N LEU A 159 -5.13 9.02 4.22
CA LEU A 159 -4.37 8.45 5.34
C LEU A 159 -3.53 9.50 6.07
N GLU A 160 -2.79 10.33 5.34
CA GLU A 160 -1.90 11.34 5.92
C GLU A 160 -2.66 12.48 6.62
N ASN A 161 -3.85 12.85 6.12
CA ASN A 161 -4.67 13.87 6.76
C ASN A 161 -5.43 13.36 8.00
N MET A 162 -5.71 12.06 8.09
CA MET A 162 -6.56 11.48 9.13
C MET A 162 -5.78 10.75 10.21
N LEU A 163 -4.62 10.19 9.89
CA LEU A 163 -3.81 9.39 10.81
C LEU A 163 -2.49 10.10 11.12
N THR A 164 -2.01 9.92 12.34
CA THR A 164 -0.65 10.35 12.70
C THR A 164 0.39 9.43 12.02
N LYS A 165 1.60 9.93 11.79
CA LYS A 165 2.73 9.12 11.29
C LYS A 165 2.97 7.86 12.12
N ARG A 166 2.81 7.96 13.44
CA ARG A 166 2.87 6.82 14.36
C ARG A 166 1.82 5.78 14.00
N ARG A 167 0.56 6.18 13.77
CA ARG A 167 -0.53 5.27 13.44
C ARG A 167 -0.37 4.65 12.07
N ILE A 168 0.07 5.42 11.08
CA ILE A 168 0.41 4.92 9.75
C ILE A 168 1.47 3.82 9.84
N LEU A 169 2.57 4.05 10.56
CA LEU A 169 3.64 3.07 10.72
C LEU A 169 3.19 1.85 11.52
N GLU A 170 2.37 2.03 12.56
CA GLU A 170 1.79 0.93 13.34
C GLU A 170 0.96 0.01 12.47
N ILE A 171 0.02 0.55 11.71
CA ILE A 171 -0.82 -0.23 10.81
C ILE A 171 0.04 -0.91 9.75
N TYR A 172 0.95 -0.18 9.11
CA TYR A 172 1.85 -0.70 8.09
C TYR A 172 2.61 -1.93 8.58
N LEU A 173 3.28 -1.84 9.73
CA LEU A 173 4.06 -2.93 10.30
C LEU A 173 3.22 -4.16 10.68
N ASN A 174 1.92 -3.97 10.93
CA ASN A 174 1.01 -5.04 11.28
C ASN A 174 0.34 -5.72 10.08
N ILE A 175 0.30 -5.09 8.89
CA ILE A 175 -0.45 -5.63 7.75
C ILE A 175 0.40 -6.03 6.55
N ILE A 176 1.67 -5.63 6.47
CA ILE A 176 2.49 -6.01 5.30
C ILE A 176 2.89 -7.47 5.32
N GLU A 177 3.07 -8.03 4.13
CA GLU A 177 3.57 -9.41 3.94
C GLU A 177 5.08 -9.46 4.19
N TRP A 178 5.53 -10.40 5.03
CA TRP A 178 6.93 -10.65 5.35
C TRP A 178 7.44 -11.98 4.80
N GLY A 179 6.54 -12.85 4.37
CA GLY A 179 6.81 -14.18 3.80
C GLY A 179 5.53 -14.75 3.23
N ASN A 180 5.55 -15.93 2.69
CA ASN A 180 4.37 -16.55 2.08
C ASN A 180 3.27 -16.79 3.12
N GLY A 181 2.23 -15.96 3.11
CA GLY A 181 1.13 -16.02 4.09
C GLY A 181 1.52 -15.57 5.51
N VAL A 182 2.64 -14.85 5.67
CA VAL A 182 3.11 -14.30 6.94
C VAL A 182 2.92 -12.79 6.93
N PHE A 183 2.00 -12.29 7.73
CA PHE A 183 1.61 -10.89 7.80
C PHE A 183 1.83 -10.29 9.17
N GLY A 184 2.39 -9.08 9.21
CA GLY A 184 2.65 -8.33 10.42
C GLY A 184 3.94 -8.71 11.15
N ALA A 185 4.45 -7.74 11.90
CA ALA A 185 5.76 -7.82 12.57
C ALA A 185 5.86 -8.96 13.59
N GLU A 186 4.81 -9.22 14.35
CA GLU A 186 4.81 -10.28 15.36
C GLU A 186 4.84 -11.67 14.71
N ALA A 187 4.03 -11.88 13.66
CA ALA A 187 4.05 -13.14 12.93
C ALA A 187 5.41 -13.38 12.26
N ALA A 188 6.01 -12.33 11.69
CA ALA A 188 7.35 -12.39 11.09
C ALA A 188 8.43 -12.75 12.13
N ALA A 189 8.44 -12.07 13.30
CA ALA A 189 9.39 -12.35 14.37
C ALA A 189 9.30 -13.80 14.86
N ARG A 190 8.08 -14.31 15.02
CA ARG A 190 7.85 -15.71 15.41
C ARG A 190 8.24 -16.70 14.31
N HIS A 191 7.91 -16.39 13.05
CA HIS A 191 8.18 -17.28 11.92
C HIS A 191 9.69 -17.46 11.71
N TYR A 192 10.44 -16.34 11.64
CA TYR A 192 11.86 -16.39 11.29
C TYR A 192 12.80 -16.60 12.48
N TYR A 193 12.43 -16.13 13.68
CA TYR A 193 13.37 -16.05 14.81
C TYR A 193 12.86 -16.66 16.11
N LYS A 194 11.62 -17.18 16.13
CA LYS A 194 10.99 -17.75 17.33
C LYS A 194 10.98 -16.77 18.53
N THR A 195 10.90 -15.47 18.23
CA THR A 195 10.87 -14.39 19.21
C THR A 195 9.66 -13.48 18.99
N SER A 196 9.47 -12.48 19.86
CA SER A 196 8.42 -11.46 19.68
C SER A 196 8.94 -10.26 18.85
N ALA A 197 8.02 -9.49 18.28
CA ALA A 197 8.38 -8.25 17.58
C ALA A 197 9.09 -7.22 18.48
N ALA A 198 8.84 -7.26 19.80
CA ALA A 198 9.51 -6.40 20.78
C ALA A 198 10.99 -6.70 20.94
N ASN A 199 11.39 -7.95 20.76
CA ASN A 199 12.73 -8.46 21.07
C ASN A 199 13.62 -8.61 19.83
N LEU A 200 13.22 -8.08 18.67
CA LEU A 200 14.03 -8.14 17.47
C LEU A 200 15.34 -7.34 17.64
N SER A 201 16.47 -8.02 17.45
CA SER A 201 17.78 -7.38 17.41
C SER A 201 17.92 -6.51 16.16
N SER A 202 18.93 -5.64 16.14
CA SER A 202 19.24 -4.78 14.97
C SER A 202 19.48 -5.60 13.69
N GLY A 203 20.22 -6.71 13.77
CA GLY A 203 20.46 -7.58 12.63
C GLY A 203 19.21 -8.29 12.12
N GLN A 204 18.36 -8.79 13.01
CA GLN A 204 17.08 -9.42 12.68
C GLN A 204 16.12 -8.42 12.05
N ALA A 205 16.02 -7.23 12.62
CA ALA A 205 15.20 -6.13 12.10
C ALA A 205 15.62 -5.68 10.70
N ALA A 206 16.94 -5.50 10.49
CA ALA A 206 17.47 -5.13 9.18
C ALA A 206 17.23 -6.23 8.13
N LYS A 207 17.32 -7.51 8.51
CA LYS A 207 17.01 -8.62 7.59
C LYS A 207 15.53 -8.63 7.21
N LEU A 208 14.62 -8.49 8.17
CA LEU A 208 13.18 -8.38 7.87
C LEU A 208 12.91 -7.19 6.93
N ALA A 209 13.40 -6.00 7.25
CA ALA A 209 13.22 -4.82 6.40
C ALA A 209 13.78 -5.02 4.98
N ALA A 210 14.91 -5.72 4.84
CA ALA A 210 15.50 -6.03 3.55
C ALA A 210 14.64 -6.97 2.69
N MET A 211 13.78 -7.78 3.30
CA MET A 211 12.91 -8.74 2.61
C MET A 211 11.63 -8.11 2.05
N ILE A 212 11.19 -6.94 2.55
CA ILE A 212 9.91 -6.30 2.19
C ILE A 212 9.67 -6.18 0.67
N PRO A 213 10.64 -5.83 -0.20
CA PRO A 213 10.39 -5.68 -1.62
C PRO A 213 9.98 -6.96 -2.34
N ASN A 214 10.36 -8.13 -1.83
CA ASN A 214 10.00 -9.42 -2.41
C ASN A 214 9.96 -10.53 -1.32
N PRO A 215 9.01 -10.43 -0.36
CA PRO A 215 9.04 -11.24 0.86
C PRO A 215 8.92 -12.74 0.56
N ARG A 216 8.08 -13.13 -0.38
CA ARG A 216 7.88 -14.56 -0.77
C ARG A 216 9.10 -15.19 -1.41
N PHE A 217 9.87 -14.40 -2.16
CA PHE A 217 11.13 -14.87 -2.73
C PHE A 217 12.16 -15.08 -1.64
N TYR A 218 12.32 -14.11 -0.74
CA TYR A 218 13.31 -14.17 0.34
C TYR A 218 12.93 -15.15 1.46
N ASP A 219 11.67 -15.48 1.61
CA ASP A 219 11.21 -16.56 2.48
C ASP A 219 11.85 -17.92 2.09
N LYS A 220 11.99 -18.14 0.79
CA LYS A 220 12.63 -19.34 0.23
C LYS A 220 14.15 -19.20 0.01
N HIS A 221 14.64 -17.97 -0.20
CA HIS A 221 16.01 -17.67 -0.60
C HIS A 221 16.65 -16.64 0.37
N SER A 222 16.77 -17.01 1.63
CA SER A 222 17.14 -16.12 2.74
C SER A 222 18.63 -15.73 2.79
N ALA A 223 19.49 -16.22 1.87
CA ALA A 223 20.93 -16.05 1.90
C ALA A 223 21.53 -15.55 0.56
N THR A 224 20.78 -14.76 -0.22
CA THR A 224 21.30 -14.22 -1.48
C THR A 224 22.33 -13.12 -1.24
N ARG A 225 23.35 -13.01 -2.13
CA ARG A 225 24.36 -11.93 -2.06
C ARG A 225 23.73 -10.53 -2.08
N TYR A 226 22.66 -10.36 -2.84
CA TYR A 226 21.91 -9.10 -2.89
C TYR A 226 21.24 -8.77 -1.54
N LEU A 227 20.56 -9.74 -0.94
CA LEU A 227 19.91 -9.56 0.37
C LEU A 227 20.93 -9.19 1.45
N ASN A 228 22.06 -9.90 1.51
CA ASN A 228 23.11 -9.62 2.49
C ASN A 228 23.69 -8.20 2.34
N ARG A 229 23.90 -7.74 1.10
CA ARG A 229 24.34 -6.35 0.86
C ARG A 229 23.29 -5.35 1.32
N ARG A 230 21.99 -5.60 1.03
CA ARG A 230 20.90 -4.74 1.46
C ARG A 230 20.79 -4.68 2.99
N ILE A 231 20.92 -5.80 3.68
CA ILE A 231 20.96 -5.87 5.15
C ILE A 231 22.06 -4.96 5.71
N GLY A 232 23.29 -5.06 5.22
CA GLY A 232 24.39 -4.21 5.66
C GLY A 232 24.14 -2.72 5.43
N THR A 233 23.52 -2.37 4.28
CA THR A 233 23.14 -0.98 4.00
C THR A 233 22.07 -0.47 4.97
N ILE A 234 21.07 -1.28 5.30
CA ILE A 234 20.01 -0.92 6.24
C ILE A 234 20.59 -0.77 7.65
N GLN A 235 21.44 -1.70 8.10
CA GLN A 235 22.07 -1.63 9.41
C GLN A 235 22.90 -0.34 9.60
N ALA A 236 23.63 0.08 8.57
CA ALA A 236 24.40 1.30 8.60
C ALA A 236 23.54 2.57 8.69
N ARG A 237 22.33 2.55 8.12
CA ARG A 237 21.43 3.73 8.00
C ARG A 237 20.37 3.81 9.09
N MET A 238 19.92 2.68 9.63
CA MET A 238 18.80 2.63 10.56
C MET A 238 19.03 3.41 11.87
N GLN A 239 20.28 3.64 12.25
CA GLN A 239 20.60 4.41 13.46
C GLN A 239 20.26 5.91 13.29
N MET A 240 20.28 6.41 12.05
CA MET A 240 19.91 7.80 11.72
C MET A 240 18.41 7.97 11.48
N ALA A 241 17.66 6.88 11.38
CA ALA A 241 16.22 6.93 11.13
C ALA A 241 15.48 7.35 12.41
N GLU A 242 14.72 8.43 12.31
CA GLU A 242 13.82 8.87 13.36
C GLU A 242 12.52 8.06 13.33
N VAL A 243 11.99 7.78 14.51
CA VAL A 243 10.77 7.00 14.71
C VAL A 243 9.68 7.92 15.24
N PRO A 244 8.47 7.92 14.66
CA PRO A 244 7.36 8.73 15.18
C PRO A 244 7.06 8.37 16.64
N LYS A 245 6.86 9.43 17.45
CA LYS A 245 6.59 9.32 18.90
C LYS A 245 5.13 9.01 19.20
#